data_ff0d97dd29ca0593aa4ef788721d6aa8
#
_entry.id   ff0d97dd29ca0593aa4ef788721d6aa8
#
_cell.length_a   1.000
_cell.length_b   1.000
_cell.length_c   1.000
_cell.angle_alpha   90.00
_cell.angle_beta   90.00
_cell.angle_gamma   90.00
#
_symmetry.space_group_name_H-M   'P 1'
#
loop_
_entity.id
_entity.type
_entity.pdbx_description
1 polymer ?
#
loop_
_entity_poly.entity_id
_entity_poly.type
_entity_poly.pdbx_seq_one_letter_code
_entity_poly.pdbx_strand_id
1 'polypeptide(L)'
;SRFDLVLTDLQMPSADGFSVLAAVRGVDSAIPVVAVSARGEMDAGDFSARGFAGCLRKPFTANELVAVLNTVCGADAAVAPVGCGVAAAGAEQADGVDFSALTAYAGDDTAAARGILESFAEQGAANCALLERALDEGDTAALKAVAHKMTPIFTMLGAVQVAAALRTAESWEGPLTDTLCREVRTAAENIRAIIAEAQKKVSLS
;
A
#
# COMPACT_ATOMS: atom_id res chain seq x y z
N SER A 1 28.72 -3.56 13.86
CA SER A 1 27.36 -3.00 14.07
C SER A 1 26.45 -4.17 14.40
N ARG A 2 25.65 -4.05 15.45
CA ARG A 2 24.67 -5.07 15.84
C ARG A 2 23.31 -4.58 15.38
N PHE A 3 22.55 -5.45 14.75
CA PHE A 3 21.18 -5.17 14.37
C PHE A 3 20.25 -5.81 15.40
N ASP A 4 19.21 -5.09 15.79
CA ASP A 4 18.23 -5.55 16.79
C ASP A 4 17.02 -6.22 16.12
N LEU A 5 16.83 -5.98 14.81
CA LEU A 5 15.75 -6.54 14.00
C LEU A 5 16.10 -6.46 12.51
N VAL A 6 15.54 -7.37 11.71
CA VAL A 6 15.60 -7.32 10.25
C VAL A 6 14.18 -7.28 9.69
N LEU A 7 13.91 -6.28 8.81
CA LEU A 7 12.71 -6.24 7.98
C LEU A 7 13.10 -6.68 6.56
N THR A 8 12.38 -7.63 6.00
CA THR A 8 12.66 -8.10 4.63
C THR A 8 11.38 -8.18 3.81
N ASP A 9 11.44 -7.68 2.58
CA ASP A 9 10.40 -7.96 1.59
C ASP A 9 10.47 -9.44 1.19
N LEU A 10 9.32 -10.07 0.97
CA LEU A 10 9.27 -11.44 0.46
C LEU A 10 9.59 -11.50 -1.03
N GLN A 11 9.14 -10.49 -1.80
CA GLN A 11 9.34 -10.43 -3.24
C GLN A 11 10.40 -9.39 -3.61
N MET A 12 11.60 -9.84 -3.88
CA MET A 12 12.70 -9.01 -4.37
C MET A 12 13.29 -9.59 -5.66
N PRO A 13 13.72 -8.76 -6.62
CA PRO A 13 14.19 -9.25 -7.94
C PRO A 13 15.41 -10.18 -7.89
N SER A 14 16.24 -10.09 -6.83
CA SER A 14 17.52 -10.81 -6.74
C SER A 14 17.62 -11.79 -5.58
N ALA A 15 16.69 -11.76 -4.63
CA ALA A 15 16.64 -12.68 -3.49
C ALA A 15 15.19 -12.73 -2.98
N ASP A 16 14.76 -13.83 -2.40
CA ASP A 16 13.50 -13.89 -1.69
C ASP A 16 13.71 -13.66 -0.18
N GLY A 17 12.64 -13.23 0.53
CA GLY A 17 12.72 -12.99 1.97
C GLY A 17 13.05 -14.25 2.78
N PHE A 18 12.82 -15.45 2.25
CA PHE A 18 13.19 -16.71 2.90
C PHE A 18 14.69 -16.94 2.86
N SER A 19 15.35 -16.58 1.77
CA SER A 19 16.81 -16.61 1.66
C SER A 19 17.46 -15.65 2.65
N VAL A 20 16.87 -14.46 2.85
CA VAL A 20 17.31 -13.48 3.87
C VAL A 20 17.14 -14.06 5.27
N LEU A 21 15.98 -14.66 5.57
CA LEU A 21 15.74 -15.32 6.85
C LEU A 21 16.77 -16.40 7.13
N ALA A 22 17.06 -17.28 6.15
CA ALA A 22 18.05 -18.34 6.29
C ALA A 22 19.46 -17.77 6.52
N ALA A 23 19.84 -16.72 5.82
CA ALA A 23 21.12 -16.04 6.01
C ALA A 23 21.24 -15.43 7.42
N VAL A 24 20.22 -14.75 7.92
CA VAL A 24 20.19 -14.18 9.28
C VAL A 24 20.30 -15.29 10.33
N ARG A 25 19.57 -16.39 10.17
CA ARG A 25 19.63 -17.54 11.09
C ARG A 25 21.01 -18.21 11.10
N GLY A 26 21.74 -18.14 10.00
CA GLY A 26 23.14 -18.64 9.91
C GLY A 26 24.15 -17.75 10.65
N VAL A 27 23.83 -16.46 10.84
CA VAL A 27 24.72 -15.49 11.51
C VAL A 27 24.35 -15.33 12.99
N ASP A 28 23.08 -15.11 13.28
CA ASP A 28 22.55 -14.95 14.63
C ASP A 28 21.07 -15.37 14.67
N SER A 29 20.79 -16.48 15.34
CA SER A 29 19.43 -17.01 15.46
C SER A 29 18.52 -16.18 16.37
N ALA A 30 19.09 -15.28 17.19
CA ALA A 30 18.34 -14.44 18.12
C ALA A 30 17.77 -13.17 17.48
N ILE A 31 18.30 -12.74 16.33
CA ILE A 31 17.80 -11.54 15.64
C ILE A 31 16.41 -11.83 15.08
N PRO A 32 15.37 -11.09 15.51
CA PRO A 32 14.05 -11.25 14.95
C PRO A 32 14.00 -10.78 13.49
N VAL A 33 13.32 -11.55 12.64
CA VAL A 33 13.10 -11.21 11.23
C VAL A 33 11.61 -11.05 10.99
N VAL A 34 11.20 -9.88 10.52
CA VAL A 34 9.82 -9.57 10.15
C VAL A 34 9.69 -9.56 8.63
N ALA A 35 8.73 -10.32 8.13
CA ALA A 35 8.40 -10.35 6.71
C ALA A 35 7.54 -9.14 6.33
N VAL A 36 7.84 -8.52 5.20
CA VAL A 36 6.97 -7.54 4.56
C VAL A 36 6.40 -8.18 3.30
N SER A 37 5.06 -8.31 3.21
CA SER A 37 4.41 -9.05 2.12
C SER A 37 3.29 -8.27 1.44
N ALA A 38 2.99 -8.61 0.19
CA ALA A 38 1.78 -8.15 -0.49
C ALA A 38 0.54 -8.90 0.04
N ARG A 39 -0.64 -8.35 -0.21
CA ARG A 39 -1.90 -8.93 0.24
C ARG A 39 -2.17 -10.26 -0.47
N GLY A 40 -2.40 -11.33 0.30
CA GLY A 40 -2.82 -12.63 -0.26
C GLY A 40 -1.72 -13.65 -0.47
N GLU A 41 -0.46 -13.36 -0.11
CA GLU A 41 0.63 -14.31 -0.33
C GLU A 41 0.66 -15.46 0.67
N MET A 42 0.38 -15.20 1.95
CA MET A 42 0.40 -16.21 3.01
C MET A 42 -0.40 -15.74 4.23
N ASP A 43 -0.87 -16.66 5.05
CA ASP A 43 -1.50 -16.34 6.33
C ASP A 43 -0.48 -16.14 7.47
N ALA A 44 -0.89 -15.41 8.52
CA ALA A 44 0.00 -15.06 9.64
C ALA A 44 0.61 -16.29 10.33
N GLY A 45 -0.12 -17.39 10.41
CA GLY A 45 0.34 -18.65 10.97
C GLY A 45 1.48 -19.28 10.17
N ASP A 46 1.44 -19.13 8.86
CA ASP A 46 2.46 -19.67 7.96
C ASP A 46 3.81 -18.96 8.11
N PHE A 47 3.81 -17.65 8.37
CA PHE A 47 5.03 -16.88 8.62
C PHE A 47 5.73 -17.33 9.91
N SER A 48 4.96 -17.51 10.98
CA SER A 48 5.49 -18.00 12.26
C SER A 48 6.04 -19.42 12.14
N ALA A 49 5.34 -20.32 11.45
CA ALA A 49 5.78 -21.68 11.20
C ALA A 49 7.10 -21.76 10.40
N ARG A 50 7.40 -20.73 9.60
CA ARG A 50 8.64 -20.62 8.81
C ARG A 50 9.77 -19.89 9.54
N GLY A 51 9.53 -19.40 10.77
CA GLY A 51 10.56 -18.79 11.61
C GLY A 51 10.66 -17.28 11.54
N PHE A 52 9.69 -16.60 10.91
CA PHE A 52 9.57 -15.14 11.03
C PHE A 52 8.99 -14.76 12.39
N ALA A 53 9.51 -13.68 12.97
CA ALA A 53 9.04 -13.15 14.25
C ALA A 53 7.74 -12.35 14.12
N GLY A 54 7.39 -11.94 12.92
CA GLY A 54 6.16 -11.22 12.60
C GLY A 54 6.00 -10.99 11.12
N CYS A 55 4.87 -10.45 10.71
CA CYS A 55 4.66 -10.02 9.34
C CYS A 55 3.97 -8.65 9.28
N LEU A 56 4.27 -7.88 8.24
CA LEU A 56 3.71 -6.58 7.96
C LEU A 56 3.18 -6.58 6.52
N ARG A 57 1.90 -6.30 6.35
CA ARG A 57 1.26 -6.35 5.02
C ARG A 57 1.27 -4.99 4.34
N LYS A 58 1.71 -4.96 3.10
CA LYS A 58 1.65 -3.77 2.25
C LYS A 58 0.23 -3.55 1.72
N PRO A 59 -0.26 -2.29 1.70
CA PRO A 59 0.31 -1.10 2.30
C PRO A 59 0.13 -1.11 3.82
N PHE A 60 1.09 -0.62 4.59
CA PHE A 60 1.03 -0.51 6.05
C PHE A 60 1.26 0.92 6.51
N THR A 61 0.68 1.27 7.65
CA THR A 61 0.83 2.57 8.30
C THR A 61 2.05 2.60 9.22
N ALA A 62 2.49 3.80 9.60
CA ALA A 62 3.54 3.96 10.61
C ALA A 62 3.15 3.32 11.95
N ASN A 63 1.87 3.42 12.35
CA ASN A 63 1.36 2.83 13.59
C ASN A 63 1.43 1.29 13.57
N GLU A 64 1.12 0.65 12.44
CA GLU A 64 1.24 -0.80 12.29
C GLU A 64 2.70 -1.24 12.35
N LEU A 65 3.60 -0.49 11.71
CA LEU A 65 5.04 -0.74 11.81
C LEU A 65 5.51 -0.65 13.28
N VAL A 66 5.16 0.44 13.98
CA VAL A 66 5.53 0.64 15.39
C VAL A 66 4.93 -0.45 16.28
N ALA A 67 3.69 -0.87 16.05
CA ALA A 67 3.05 -1.96 16.79
C ALA A 67 3.81 -3.28 16.62
N VAL A 68 4.21 -3.62 15.39
CA VAL A 68 5.02 -4.82 15.11
C VAL A 68 6.39 -4.70 15.77
N LEU A 69 7.06 -3.54 15.67
CA LEU A 69 8.36 -3.32 16.32
C LEU A 69 8.28 -3.46 17.83
N ASN A 70 7.28 -2.86 18.47
CA ASN A 70 7.07 -2.96 19.93
C ASN A 70 6.81 -4.39 20.38
N THR A 71 6.07 -5.16 19.57
CA THR A 71 5.78 -6.56 19.90
C THR A 71 7.01 -7.45 19.73
N VAL A 72 7.81 -7.21 18.70
CA VAL A 72 8.95 -8.06 18.35
C VAL A 72 10.22 -7.69 19.15
N CYS A 73 10.42 -6.39 19.46
CA CYS A 73 11.58 -5.89 20.21
C CYS A 73 11.26 -5.55 21.68
N GLY A 74 9.99 -5.58 22.11
CA GLY A 74 9.60 -5.27 23.48
C GLY A 74 10.06 -6.35 24.48
N ALA A 75 10.36 -5.94 25.71
CA ALA A 75 10.98 -6.76 26.75
C ALA A 75 10.11 -7.90 27.31
N ASP A 76 8.85 -8.02 26.85
CA ASP A 76 7.90 -9.07 27.22
C ASP A 76 7.52 -9.96 26.01
N ALA A 77 8.48 -10.31 25.18
CA ALA A 77 8.26 -11.21 24.06
C ALA A 77 8.06 -12.67 24.52
N ALA A 78 6.97 -12.96 25.20
CA ALA A 78 6.31 -14.24 25.03
C ALA A 78 5.71 -14.23 23.62
N VAL A 79 6.29 -15.03 22.74
CA VAL A 79 5.94 -15.16 21.32
C VAL A 79 4.45 -15.50 21.17
N ALA A 80 3.61 -14.48 21.21
CA ALA A 80 2.29 -14.60 20.58
C ALA A 80 2.49 -14.15 19.12
N PRO A 81 2.11 -14.96 18.14
CA PRO A 81 2.13 -14.54 16.75
C PRO A 81 1.24 -13.29 16.69
N VAL A 82 1.87 -12.15 16.37
CA VAL A 82 1.09 -10.96 16.03
C VAL A 82 0.34 -11.38 14.77
N GLY A 83 -0.90 -11.76 14.98
CA GLY A 83 -1.79 -12.04 13.88
C GLY A 83 -1.73 -10.84 12.95
N CYS A 84 -1.52 -11.06 11.66
CA CYS A 84 -1.70 -10.04 10.65
C CYS A 84 -3.07 -9.42 10.92
N GLY A 85 -3.08 -8.38 11.74
CA GLY A 85 -4.29 -7.65 12.09
C GLY A 85 -4.88 -7.11 10.81
N VAL A 86 -5.82 -7.87 10.25
CA VAL A 86 -6.82 -7.31 9.39
C VAL A 86 -7.62 -6.41 10.32
N ALA A 87 -7.36 -5.13 10.35
CA ALA A 87 -8.48 -4.22 10.46
C ALA A 87 -9.28 -4.46 9.18
N ALA A 88 -10.07 -5.53 9.20
CA ALA A 88 -11.27 -5.60 8.42
C ALA A 88 -12.18 -4.53 9.03
N ALA A 89 -11.97 -3.27 8.65
CA ALA A 89 -13.06 -2.33 8.62
C ALA A 89 -14.09 -3.01 7.73
N GLY A 90 -15.15 -3.52 8.36
CA GLY A 90 -16.31 -4.02 7.67
C GLY A 90 -16.71 -2.96 6.66
N ALA A 91 -16.62 -3.32 5.39
CA ALA A 91 -17.13 -2.53 4.30
C ALA A 91 -18.65 -2.59 4.36
N GLU A 92 -19.24 -1.77 5.20
CA GLU A 92 -20.53 -1.17 4.90
C GLU A 92 -20.23 0.14 4.18
N GLN A 93 -20.76 0.22 2.99
CA GLN A 93 -20.73 1.29 2.02
C GLN A 93 -20.82 2.67 2.68
N ALA A 94 -19.68 3.35 2.75
CA ALA A 94 -19.65 4.79 2.83
C ALA A 94 -18.92 5.26 1.58
N ASP A 95 -19.59 6.03 0.74
CA ASP A 95 -19.04 6.73 -0.44
C ASP A 95 -18.03 7.84 -0.05
N GLY A 96 -17.31 7.66 1.05
CA GLY A 96 -16.36 8.62 1.60
C GLY A 96 -14.92 8.14 1.51
N VAL A 97 -14.11 8.89 0.80
CA VAL A 97 -12.66 8.72 0.75
C VAL A 97 -12.06 9.10 2.10
N ASP A 98 -11.28 8.21 2.70
CA ASP A 98 -10.63 8.46 3.98
C ASP A 98 -9.20 9.02 3.81
N PHE A 99 -9.07 10.34 3.91
CA PHE A 99 -7.78 11.02 3.86
C PHE A 99 -6.96 10.86 5.16
N SER A 100 -7.56 10.36 6.25
CA SER A 100 -6.84 10.16 7.51
C SER A 100 -5.71 9.13 7.33
N ALA A 101 -5.91 8.17 6.45
CA ALA A 101 -4.88 7.18 6.09
C ALA A 101 -3.62 7.83 5.48
N LEU A 102 -3.76 8.92 4.71
CA LEU A 102 -2.63 9.69 4.18
C LEU A 102 -1.98 10.56 5.25
N THR A 103 -2.79 11.26 6.03
CA THR A 103 -2.31 12.24 7.01
C THR A 103 -1.82 11.60 8.30
N ALA A 104 -2.12 10.32 8.56
CA ALA A 104 -1.60 9.57 9.69
C ALA A 104 -0.07 9.57 9.79
N TYR A 105 0.61 9.71 8.65
CA TYR A 105 2.08 9.82 8.62
C TYR A 105 2.62 11.15 9.16
N ALA A 106 1.80 12.18 9.22
CA ALA A 106 2.17 13.49 9.75
C ALA A 106 2.03 13.57 11.29
N GLY A 107 1.33 12.62 11.92
CA GLY A 107 1.01 12.70 13.34
C GLY A 107 0.22 13.98 13.66
N ASP A 108 0.68 14.74 14.65
CA ASP A 108 0.05 16.00 15.07
C ASP A 108 0.57 17.23 14.28
N ASP A 109 1.47 17.03 13.32
CA ASP A 109 2.03 18.13 12.50
C ASP A 109 1.07 18.50 11.36
N THR A 110 0.31 19.55 11.55
CA THR A 110 -0.66 20.06 10.57
C THR A 110 0.00 20.56 9.29
N ALA A 111 1.21 21.12 9.36
CA ALA A 111 1.94 21.57 8.18
C ALA A 111 2.42 20.39 7.33
N ALA A 112 2.90 19.32 7.97
CA ALA A 112 3.25 18.08 7.31
C ALA A 112 2.02 17.41 6.68
N ALA A 113 0.90 17.33 7.40
CA ALA A 113 -0.36 16.79 6.89
C ALA A 113 -0.85 17.54 5.63
N ARG A 114 -0.76 18.86 5.65
CA ARG A 114 -1.08 19.71 4.50
C ARG A 114 -0.16 19.43 3.32
N GLY A 115 1.16 19.36 3.52
CA GLY A 115 2.13 19.05 2.48
C GLY A 115 1.90 17.69 1.83
N ILE A 116 1.47 16.68 2.62
CA ILE A 116 1.10 15.35 2.11
C ILE A 116 -0.12 15.46 1.19
N LEU A 117 -1.17 16.19 1.59
CA LEU A 117 -2.37 16.36 0.76
C LEU A 117 -2.10 17.16 -0.51
N GLU A 118 -1.26 18.20 -0.44
CA GLU A 118 -0.80 18.97 -1.61
C GLU A 118 -0.05 18.07 -2.59
N SER A 119 0.92 17.31 -2.11
CA SER A 119 1.69 16.37 -2.93
C SER A 119 0.81 15.28 -3.55
N PHE A 120 -0.15 14.74 -2.80
CA PHE A 120 -1.15 13.80 -3.31
C PHE A 120 -1.96 14.42 -4.45
N ALA A 121 -2.44 15.65 -4.29
CA ALA A 121 -3.25 16.32 -5.30
C ALA A 121 -2.44 16.58 -6.60
N GLU A 122 -1.21 17.07 -6.48
CA GLU A 122 -0.33 17.32 -7.62
C GLU A 122 0.03 16.04 -8.37
N GLN A 123 0.51 15.03 -7.65
CA GLN A 123 0.88 13.73 -8.22
C GLN A 123 -0.33 13.00 -8.81
N GLY A 124 -1.46 13.07 -8.13
CA GLY A 124 -2.73 12.50 -8.58
C GLY A 124 -3.19 13.11 -9.90
N ALA A 125 -3.15 14.45 -10.02
CA ALA A 125 -3.51 15.15 -11.25
C ALA A 125 -2.59 14.78 -12.42
N ALA A 126 -1.28 14.76 -12.18
CA ALA A 126 -0.30 14.37 -13.20
C ALA A 126 -0.51 12.91 -13.67
N ASN A 127 -0.70 11.99 -12.74
CA ASN A 127 -0.94 10.58 -13.08
C ASN A 127 -2.29 10.39 -13.79
N CYS A 128 -3.35 11.13 -13.42
CA CYS A 128 -4.64 11.10 -14.10
C CYS A 128 -4.52 11.53 -15.55
N ALA A 129 -3.76 12.59 -15.84
CA ALA A 129 -3.48 13.03 -17.20
C ALA A 129 -2.71 11.98 -18.02
N LEU A 130 -1.74 11.30 -17.41
CA LEU A 130 -1.02 10.20 -18.06
C LEU A 130 -1.92 8.99 -18.34
N LEU A 131 -2.85 8.68 -17.43
CA LEU A 131 -3.82 7.61 -17.59
C LEU A 131 -4.72 7.86 -18.82
N GLU A 132 -5.25 9.08 -18.93
CA GLU A 132 -6.09 9.47 -20.07
C GLU A 132 -5.32 9.49 -21.40
N ARG A 133 -4.10 10.02 -21.36
CA ARG A 133 -3.24 10.01 -22.54
C ARG A 133 -2.96 8.58 -23.02
N ALA A 134 -2.65 7.64 -22.11
CA ALA A 134 -2.43 6.26 -22.47
C ALA A 134 -3.67 5.61 -23.11
N LEU A 135 -4.89 5.97 -22.66
CA LEU A 135 -6.13 5.54 -23.28
C LEU A 135 -6.31 6.13 -24.69
N ASP A 136 -6.02 7.42 -24.88
CA ASP A 136 -6.19 8.11 -26.16
C ASP A 136 -5.18 7.63 -27.22
N GLU A 137 -3.96 7.32 -26.78
CA GLU A 137 -2.89 6.78 -27.65
C GLU A 137 -3.02 5.26 -27.87
N GLY A 138 -3.90 4.57 -27.13
CA GLY A 138 -4.04 3.11 -27.18
C GLY A 138 -2.84 2.37 -26.59
N ASP A 139 -2.04 3.05 -25.75
CA ASP A 139 -0.82 2.50 -25.14
C ASP A 139 -1.14 1.69 -23.89
N THR A 140 -1.32 0.38 -24.08
CA THR A 140 -1.59 -0.58 -22.99
C THR A 140 -0.45 -0.65 -21.98
N ALA A 141 0.81 -0.50 -22.41
CA ALA A 141 1.96 -0.59 -21.51
C ALA A 141 2.03 0.64 -20.60
N ALA A 142 1.82 1.84 -21.14
CA ALA A 142 1.74 3.07 -20.36
C ALA A 142 0.53 3.02 -19.40
N LEU A 143 -0.63 2.54 -19.87
CA LEU A 143 -1.83 2.40 -19.06
C LEU A 143 -1.56 1.50 -17.83
N LYS A 144 -0.98 0.33 -18.03
CA LYS A 144 -0.60 -0.60 -16.94
C LYS A 144 0.35 0.04 -15.94
N ALA A 145 1.39 0.70 -16.42
CA ALA A 145 2.40 1.31 -15.57
C ALA A 145 1.81 2.42 -14.67
N VAL A 146 0.93 3.25 -15.23
CA VAL A 146 0.26 4.32 -14.49
C VAL A 146 -0.76 3.74 -13.51
N ALA A 147 -1.57 2.76 -13.93
CA ALA A 147 -2.53 2.07 -13.07
C ALA A 147 -1.84 1.42 -11.87
N HIS A 148 -0.75 0.69 -12.11
CA HIS A 148 0.07 0.07 -11.05
C HIS A 148 0.56 1.10 -10.01
N LYS A 149 1.04 2.25 -10.48
CA LYS A 149 1.52 3.32 -9.60
C LYS A 149 0.40 3.93 -8.74
N MET A 150 -0.83 4.00 -9.28
CA MET A 150 -1.97 4.63 -8.62
C MET A 150 -2.73 3.68 -7.68
N THR A 151 -2.83 2.40 -8.02
CA THR A 151 -3.62 1.40 -7.28
C THR A 151 -3.38 1.40 -5.76
N PRO A 152 -2.14 1.43 -5.25
CA PRO A 152 -1.89 1.36 -3.81
C PRO A 152 -2.52 2.52 -3.04
N ILE A 153 -2.37 3.75 -3.56
CA ILE A 153 -2.86 4.95 -2.87
C ILE A 153 -4.38 5.02 -2.81
N PHE A 154 -5.08 4.68 -3.91
CA PHE A 154 -6.55 4.65 -3.92
C PHE A 154 -7.13 3.47 -3.14
N THR A 155 -6.40 2.36 -3.03
CA THR A 155 -6.74 1.27 -2.11
C THR A 155 -6.64 1.73 -0.64
N MET A 156 -5.59 2.46 -0.29
CA MET A 156 -5.38 3.00 1.06
C MET A 156 -6.44 4.03 1.44
N LEU A 157 -6.87 4.86 0.49
CA LEU A 157 -7.95 5.85 0.66
C LEU A 157 -9.35 5.23 0.78
N GLY A 158 -9.49 3.92 0.58
CA GLY A 158 -10.79 3.26 0.57
C GLY A 158 -11.63 3.54 -0.69
N ALA A 159 -11.05 4.11 -1.75
CA ALA A 159 -11.70 4.39 -3.02
C ALA A 159 -11.90 3.09 -3.83
N VAL A 160 -12.80 2.22 -3.38
CA VAL A 160 -12.95 0.83 -3.82
C VAL A 160 -13.17 0.73 -5.33
N GLN A 161 -14.07 1.55 -5.89
CA GLN A 161 -14.39 1.52 -7.33
C GLN A 161 -13.21 1.99 -8.19
N VAL A 162 -12.53 3.06 -7.78
CA VAL A 162 -11.32 3.54 -8.45
C VAL A 162 -10.23 2.48 -8.41
N ALA A 163 -9.95 1.92 -7.23
CA ALA A 163 -8.94 0.88 -7.08
C ALA A 163 -9.27 -0.41 -7.87
N ALA A 164 -10.54 -0.75 -8.02
CA ALA A 164 -10.98 -1.88 -8.84
C ALA A 164 -10.71 -1.65 -10.32
N ALA A 165 -11.11 -0.49 -10.86
CA ALA A 165 -10.88 -0.13 -12.25
C ALA A 165 -9.38 -0.05 -12.59
N LEU A 166 -8.56 0.53 -11.68
CA LEU A 166 -7.11 0.58 -11.84
C LEU A 166 -6.49 -0.83 -11.84
N ARG A 167 -6.91 -1.74 -10.98
CA ARG A 167 -6.46 -3.14 -10.99
C ARG A 167 -6.85 -3.87 -12.27
N THR A 168 -8.05 -3.62 -12.79
CA THR A 168 -8.47 -4.16 -14.09
C THR A 168 -7.53 -3.68 -15.21
N ALA A 169 -7.21 -2.37 -15.23
CA ALA A 169 -6.29 -1.80 -16.20
C ALA A 169 -4.86 -2.35 -16.06
N GLU A 170 -4.38 -2.53 -14.83
CA GLU A 170 -3.06 -3.09 -14.53
C GLU A 170 -2.90 -4.54 -15.00
N SER A 171 -3.91 -5.36 -14.81
CA SER A 171 -3.90 -6.79 -15.19
C SER A 171 -4.36 -7.05 -16.63
N TRP A 172 -4.76 -6.01 -17.36
CA TRP A 172 -5.33 -6.17 -18.71
C TRP A 172 -4.31 -6.75 -19.69
N GLU A 173 -4.76 -7.74 -20.47
CA GLU A 173 -3.96 -8.32 -21.55
C GLU A 173 -4.69 -8.17 -22.89
N GLY A 174 -3.98 -7.69 -23.89
CA GLY A 174 -4.51 -7.46 -25.24
C GLY A 174 -4.82 -6.00 -25.56
N PRO A 175 -5.51 -5.76 -26.70
CA PRO A 175 -5.85 -4.40 -27.13
C PRO A 175 -6.89 -3.79 -26.20
N LEU A 176 -6.89 -2.45 -26.09
CA LEU A 176 -7.88 -1.73 -25.29
C LEU A 176 -9.27 -1.91 -25.91
N THR A 177 -10.24 -2.28 -25.05
CA THR A 177 -11.65 -2.40 -25.44
C THR A 177 -12.43 -1.16 -25.01
N ASP A 178 -13.55 -0.86 -25.71
CA ASP A 178 -14.43 0.26 -25.35
C ASP A 178 -14.95 0.15 -23.90
N THR A 179 -15.15 -1.05 -23.40
CA THR A 179 -15.60 -1.29 -22.03
C THR A 179 -14.52 -0.88 -21.03
N LEU A 180 -13.28 -1.37 -21.21
CA LEU A 180 -12.16 -0.98 -20.36
C LEU A 180 -11.90 0.53 -20.41
N CYS A 181 -11.89 1.12 -21.60
CA CYS A 181 -11.70 2.56 -21.78
C CYS A 181 -12.76 3.36 -21.00
N ARG A 182 -14.02 2.92 -21.04
CA ARG A 182 -15.10 3.57 -20.30
C ARG A 182 -14.91 3.44 -18.79
N GLU A 183 -14.61 2.26 -18.30
CA GLU A 183 -14.37 2.01 -16.86
C GLU A 183 -13.21 2.87 -16.33
N VAL A 184 -12.09 2.92 -17.06
CA VAL A 184 -10.93 3.70 -16.66
C VAL A 184 -11.19 5.21 -16.75
N ARG A 185 -11.96 5.68 -17.74
CA ARG A 185 -12.38 7.10 -17.82
C ARG A 185 -13.28 7.48 -16.65
N THR A 186 -14.25 6.64 -16.29
CA THR A 186 -15.07 6.86 -15.09
C THR A 186 -14.21 6.89 -13.82
N ALA A 187 -13.23 6.01 -13.71
CA ALA A 187 -12.29 6.07 -12.60
C ALA A 187 -11.47 7.37 -12.60
N ALA A 188 -11.04 7.87 -13.76
CA ALA A 188 -10.31 9.13 -13.87
C ALA A 188 -11.18 10.34 -13.42
N GLU A 189 -12.47 10.34 -13.72
CA GLU A 189 -13.42 11.35 -13.22
C GLU A 189 -13.54 11.31 -11.69
N ASN A 190 -13.69 10.12 -11.11
CA ASN A 190 -13.74 9.92 -9.67
C ASN A 190 -12.42 10.33 -9.00
N ILE A 191 -11.28 10.05 -9.60
CA ILE A 191 -9.95 10.49 -9.13
C ILE A 191 -9.89 12.01 -9.06
N ARG A 192 -10.37 12.72 -10.08
CA ARG A 192 -10.41 14.18 -10.08
C ARG A 192 -11.30 14.74 -8.96
N ALA A 193 -12.43 14.10 -8.70
CA ALA A 193 -13.31 14.48 -7.59
C ALA A 193 -12.61 14.32 -6.24
N ILE A 194 -11.88 13.20 -6.04
CA ILE A 194 -11.08 12.92 -4.82
C ILE A 194 -9.96 13.96 -4.66
N ILE A 195 -9.27 14.30 -5.75
CA ILE A 195 -8.23 15.35 -5.75
C ILE A 195 -8.82 16.71 -5.36
N ALA A 196 -9.96 17.08 -5.92
CA ALA A 196 -10.63 18.33 -5.59
C ALA A 196 -11.04 18.39 -4.11
N GLU A 197 -11.45 17.26 -3.53
CA GLU A 197 -11.75 17.17 -2.10
C GLU A 197 -10.48 17.33 -1.24
N ALA A 198 -9.36 16.70 -1.62
CA ALA A 198 -8.09 16.91 -0.94
C ALA A 198 -7.65 18.38 -0.96
N GLN A 199 -7.77 19.06 -2.11
CA GLN A 199 -7.45 20.49 -2.26
C GLN A 199 -8.35 21.39 -1.37
N LYS A 200 -9.63 21.05 -1.21
CA LYS A 200 -10.50 21.75 -0.28
C LYS A 200 -10.03 21.62 1.16
N LYS A 201 -9.61 20.42 1.57
CA LYS A 201 -9.08 20.19 2.92
C LYS A 201 -7.80 20.99 3.17
N VAL A 202 -6.91 21.08 2.18
CA VAL A 202 -5.70 21.92 2.22
C VAL A 202 -6.05 23.41 2.42
N SER A 203 -7.12 23.89 1.78
CA SER A 203 -7.52 25.30 1.85
C SER A 203 -8.23 25.67 3.17
N LEU A 204 -8.70 24.68 3.94
CA LEU A 204 -9.43 24.86 5.19
C LEU A 204 -8.56 24.62 6.44
N SER A 205 -7.34 24.12 6.26
CA SER A 205 -6.33 23.85 7.30
C SER A 205 -5.30 24.96 7.36
#